data_8474e330d6ec3b1c59446f7b17103ae2
#
_entry.id   8474e330d6ec3b1c59446f7b17103ae2
#
_cell.length_a   1.000
_cell.length_b   1.000
_cell.length_c   1.000
_cell.angle_alpha   90.00
_cell.angle_beta   90.00
_cell.angle_gamma   90.00
#
_symmetry.space_group_name_H-M   'P 1'
#
loop_
_entity.id
_entity.type
_entity.pdbx_description
1 polymer ?
#
loop_
_entity_poly.entity_id
_entity_poly.type
_entity_poly.pdbx_seq_one_letter_code
_entity_poly.pdbx_strand_id
1 'polypeptide(L)'
;MRIGGRCSSARDPTIADAVARAARLAAANARLQRDVRAKAAELEASRRRLLVAGDAERRRLERRLREGAELRLTRLAAQLECVRPSVSGDVPPPLEHAERRPASAIAELEELGRGLHPRLLSERGLEGALAELAERSVLPVEVSVASSRLREELEAAVYFICSEALANAAKHASATKVVIDVAADGDELTVEVGDDGRGGADTVRGSGLRGLADRVEALGGELRIESPSGGGTLIAARLPLR
;
A
#
# COMPACT_ATOMS: atom_id res chain seq x y z
N MET A 1 -9.89 -88.06 15.73
CA MET A 1 -9.34 -87.09 16.72
C MET A 1 -9.54 -85.70 16.12
N ARG A 2 -10.64 -85.01 16.51
CA ARG A 2 -11.03 -83.68 16.00
C ARG A 2 -10.46 -82.63 17.00
N ILE A 3 -9.53 -81.80 16.53
CA ILE A 3 -9.11 -80.67 17.30
C ILE A 3 -9.81 -79.43 16.71
N GLY A 4 -10.93 -79.09 17.31
CA GLY A 4 -11.65 -77.85 17.03
C GLY A 4 -11.00 -76.68 17.77
N GLY A 5 -10.12 -75.95 17.09
CA GLY A 5 -9.62 -74.68 17.58
C GLY A 5 -10.66 -73.61 17.38
N ARG A 6 -11.43 -73.25 18.42
CA ARG A 6 -12.28 -72.02 18.47
C ARG A 6 -11.32 -70.83 18.57
N CYS A 7 -11.16 -70.14 17.46
CA CYS A 7 -10.58 -68.82 17.48
C CYS A 7 -11.62 -67.86 18.11
N SER A 8 -11.56 -67.69 19.42
CA SER A 8 -12.28 -66.68 20.15
C SER A 8 -11.57 -65.34 19.94
N SER A 9 -11.96 -64.61 18.90
CA SER A 9 -11.61 -63.18 18.82
C SER A 9 -12.44 -62.42 19.84
N ALA A 10 -12.06 -62.54 21.11
CA ALA A 10 -12.51 -61.63 22.15
C ALA A 10 -12.05 -60.22 21.73
N ARG A 11 -12.95 -59.43 21.11
CA ARG A 11 -12.72 -57.96 20.95
C ARG A 11 -12.58 -57.43 22.37
N ASP A 12 -11.38 -57.10 22.76
CA ASP A 12 -11.09 -56.49 24.05
C ASP A 12 -11.88 -55.17 24.16
N PRO A 13 -12.87 -55.07 25.04
CA PRO A 13 -13.76 -53.92 25.15
C PRO A 13 -12.96 -52.62 25.42
N THR A 14 -11.81 -52.73 26.04
CA THR A 14 -10.87 -51.60 26.28
C THR A 14 -10.30 -51.02 25.03
N ILE A 15 -9.97 -51.84 24.03
CA ILE A 15 -9.43 -51.37 22.72
C ILE A 15 -10.55 -50.68 21.91
N ALA A 16 -11.74 -51.27 21.90
CA ALA A 16 -12.89 -50.66 21.20
C ALA A 16 -13.25 -49.27 21.77
N ASP A 17 -13.22 -49.14 23.13
CA ASP A 17 -13.45 -47.88 23.79
C ASP A 17 -12.34 -46.84 23.56
N ALA A 18 -11.10 -47.27 23.49
CA ALA A 18 -9.95 -46.38 23.15
C ALA A 18 -10.04 -45.85 21.72
N VAL A 19 -10.38 -46.73 20.75
CA VAL A 19 -10.58 -46.35 19.36
C VAL A 19 -11.78 -45.39 19.20
N ALA A 20 -12.88 -45.64 19.91
CA ALA A 20 -14.04 -44.77 19.89
C ALA A 20 -13.75 -43.37 20.47
N ARG A 21 -12.94 -43.30 21.53
CA ARG A 21 -12.46 -42.01 22.09
C ARG A 21 -11.55 -41.28 21.13
N ALA A 22 -10.58 -41.96 20.53
CA ALA A 22 -9.69 -41.39 19.56
C ALA A 22 -10.45 -40.85 18.31
N ALA A 23 -11.43 -41.61 17.83
CA ALA A 23 -12.28 -41.17 16.70
C ALA A 23 -13.10 -39.92 17.04
N ARG A 24 -13.67 -39.85 18.24
CA ARG A 24 -14.41 -38.65 18.71
C ARG A 24 -13.50 -37.45 18.84
N LEU A 25 -12.30 -37.61 19.38
CA LEU A 25 -11.31 -36.53 19.50
C LEU A 25 -10.86 -36.04 18.12
N ALA A 26 -10.57 -36.94 17.18
CA ALA A 26 -10.22 -36.63 15.81
C ALA A 26 -11.35 -35.86 15.10
N ALA A 27 -12.61 -36.28 15.26
CA ALA A 27 -13.76 -35.58 14.70
C ALA A 27 -13.97 -34.19 15.30
N ALA A 28 -13.76 -34.04 16.62
CA ALA A 28 -13.82 -32.76 17.30
C ALA A 28 -12.69 -31.81 16.84
N ASN A 29 -11.48 -32.31 16.70
CA ASN A 29 -10.35 -31.54 16.16
C ASN A 29 -10.57 -31.11 14.72
N ALA A 30 -11.07 -32.01 13.86
CA ALA A 30 -11.40 -31.67 12.49
C ALA A 30 -12.51 -30.61 12.37
N ARG A 31 -13.47 -30.62 13.29
CA ARG A 31 -14.50 -29.59 13.38
C ARG A 31 -13.91 -28.25 13.81
N LEU A 32 -13.14 -28.23 14.89
CA LEU A 32 -12.46 -27.03 15.36
C LEU A 32 -11.54 -26.41 14.30
N GLN A 33 -10.78 -27.22 13.58
CA GLN A 33 -9.94 -26.73 12.50
C GLN A 33 -10.76 -26.10 11.36
N ARG A 34 -11.92 -26.67 11.01
CA ARG A 34 -12.81 -26.06 10.01
C ARG A 34 -13.38 -24.74 10.50
N ASP A 35 -13.81 -24.67 11.77
CA ASP A 35 -14.37 -23.46 12.37
C ASP A 35 -13.31 -22.35 12.44
N VAL A 36 -12.06 -22.67 12.80
CA VAL A 36 -10.93 -21.73 12.83
C VAL A 36 -10.64 -21.20 11.40
N ARG A 37 -10.56 -22.08 10.41
CA ARG A 37 -10.33 -21.66 9.00
C ARG A 37 -11.46 -20.79 8.48
N ALA A 38 -12.72 -21.13 8.77
CA ALA A 38 -13.86 -20.32 8.40
C ALA A 38 -13.82 -18.92 9.03
N LYS A 39 -13.49 -18.84 10.32
CA LYS A 39 -13.34 -17.57 11.03
C LYS A 39 -12.15 -16.74 10.54
N ALA A 40 -11.03 -17.36 10.21
CA ALA A 40 -9.89 -16.68 9.60
C ALA A 40 -10.26 -16.07 8.24
N ALA A 41 -10.93 -16.84 7.37
CA ALA A 41 -11.39 -16.35 6.07
C ALA A 41 -12.41 -15.20 6.19
N GLU A 42 -13.34 -15.28 7.18
CA GLU A 42 -14.29 -14.20 7.46
C GLU A 42 -13.60 -12.92 7.92
N LEU A 43 -12.58 -13.05 8.78
CA LEU A 43 -11.79 -11.93 9.29
C LEU A 43 -10.99 -11.26 8.16
N GLU A 44 -10.33 -12.04 7.31
CA GLU A 44 -9.61 -11.54 6.14
C GLU A 44 -10.53 -10.78 5.17
N ALA A 45 -11.70 -11.36 4.88
CA ALA A 45 -12.70 -10.70 4.03
C ALA A 45 -13.22 -9.40 4.66
N SER A 46 -13.39 -9.36 5.98
CA SER A 46 -13.80 -8.16 6.70
C SER A 46 -12.70 -7.09 6.69
N ARG A 47 -11.43 -7.48 6.94
CA ARG A 47 -10.27 -6.60 6.88
C ARG A 47 -10.13 -5.96 5.48
N ARG A 48 -10.27 -6.78 4.43
CA ARG A 48 -10.23 -6.29 3.03
C ARG A 48 -11.35 -5.28 2.75
N ARG A 49 -12.58 -5.55 3.20
CA ARG A 49 -13.71 -4.61 3.03
C ARG A 49 -13.47 -3.28 3.76
N LEU A 50 -12.91 -3.31 4.97
CA LEU A 50 -12.60 -2.11 5.75
C LEU A 50 -11.51 -1.26 5.09
N LEU A 51 -10.48 -1.89 4.51
CA LEU A 51 -9.44 -1.19 3.77
C LEU A 51 -9.99 -0.52 2.52
N VAL A 52 -10.79 -1.23 1.72
CA VAL A 52 -11.43 -0.66 0.52
C VAL A 52 -12.40 0.49 0.88
N ALA A 53 -13.18 0.32 1.96
CA ALA A 53 -14.08 1.37 2.43
C ALA A 53 -13.30 2.59 2.98
N GLY A 54 -12.21 2.37 3.70
CA GLY A 54 -11.32 3.42 4.19
C GLY A 54 -10.69 4.22 3.05
N ASP A 55 -10.20 3.54 2.02
CA ASP A 55 -9.65 4.18 0.82
C ASP A 55 -10.73 4.97 0.04
N ALA A 56 -11.94 4.44 -0.05
CA ALA A 56 -13.04 5.15 -0.71
C ALA A 56 -13.44 6.43 0.04
N GLU A 57 -13.54 6.38 1.37
CA GLU A 57 -13.87 7.57 2.19
C GLU A 57 -12.72 8.57 2.18
N ARG A 58 -11.48 8.13 2.25
CA ARG A 58 -10.32 8.97 2.09
C ARG A 58 -10.35 9.71 0.76
N ARG A 59 -10.56 9.01 -0.37
CA ARG A 59 -10.73 9.61 -1.70
C ARG A 59 -11.86 10.63 -1.75
N ARG A 60 -12.95 10.38 -1.05
CA ARG A 60 -14.09 11.30 -0.97
C ARG A 60 -13.75 12.57 -0.20
N LEU A 61 -13.08 12.44 0.95
CA LEU A 61 -12.66 13.57 1.76
C LEU A 61 -11.68 14.47 1.01
N GLU A 62 -10.78 13.90 0.28
CA GLU A 62 -9.78 14.63 -0.50
C GLU A 62 -10.36 15.36 -1.68
N ARG A 63 -11.26 14.73 -2.43
CA ARG A 63 -11.99 15.46 -3.47
C ARG A 63 -12.68 16.67 -2.90
N ARG A 64 -13.34 16.54 -1.76
CA ARG A 64 -14.01 17.67 -1.08
C ARG A 64 -13.04 18.74 -0.59
N LEU A 65 -11.88 18.33 -0.05
CA LEU A 65 -10.84 19.26 0.39
C LEU A 65 -10.24 20.00 -0.79
N ARG A 66 -9.91 19.27 -1.87
CA ARG A 66 -9.35 19.83 -3.09
C ARG A 66 -10.33 20.80 -3.74
N GLU A 67 -11.55 20.37 -4.03
CA GLU A 67 -12.58 21.22 -4.65
C GLU A 67 -12.87 22.47 -3.81
N GLY A 68 -12.94 22.32 -2.48
CA GLY A 68 -13.20 23.44 -1.57
C GLY A 68 -12.01 24.38 -1.39
N ALA A 69 -10.80 23.86 -1.27
CA ALA A 69 -9.60 24.63 -1.01
C ALA A 69 -9.03 25.26 -2.30
N GLU A 70 -8.94 24.51 -3.41
CA GLU A 70 -8.51 25.02 -4.71
C GLU A 70 -9.41 26.18 -5.17
N LEU A 71 -10.73 26.02 -5.05
CA LEU A 71 -11.68 27.08 -5.44
C LEU A 71 -11.49 28.35 -4.59
N ARG A 72 -11.23 28.21 -3.29
CA ARG A 72 -10.99 29.35 -2.40
C ARG A 72 -9.66 30.02 -2.67
N LEU A 73 -8.60 29.25 -2.88
CA LEU A 73 -7.25 29.76 -3.15
C LEU A 73 -7.17 30.42 -4.52
N THR A 74 -7.79 29.83 -5.56
CA THR A 74 -7.88 30.42 -6.88
C THR A 74 -8.67 31.74 -6.86
N ARG A 75 -9.76 31.78 -6.09
CA ARG A 75 -10.54 33.04 -5.93
C ARG A 75 -9.73 34.11 -5.18
N LEU A 76 -8.96 33.73 -4.16
CA LEU A 76 -8.08 34.65 -3.43
C LEU A 76 -6.94 35.17 -4.32
N ALA A 77 -6.31 34.31 -5.11
CA ALA A 77 -5.29 34.71 -6.06
C ALA A 77 -5.84 35.72 -7.10
N ALA A 78 -7.01 35.43 -7.68
CA ALA A 78 -7.68 36.35 -8.61
C ALA A 78 -8.06 37.69 -7.96
N GLN A 79 -8.47 37.71 -6.69
CA GLN A 79 -8.74 38.93 -5.96
C GLN A 79 -7.46 39.77 -5.73
N LEU A 80 -6.33 39.12 -5.41
CA LEU A 80 -5.04 39.77 -5.24
C LEU A 80 -4.53 40.35 -6.57
N GLU A 81 -4.69 39.65 -7.68
CA GLU A 81 -4.37 40.19 -9.02
C GLU A 81 -5.20 41.40 -9.40
N CYS A 82 -6.49 41.45 -9.02
CA CYS A 82 -7.35 42.61 -9.27
C CYS A 82 -6.96 43.85 -8.44
N VAL A 83 -6.36 43.68 -7.28
CA VAL A 83 -5.91 44.78 -6.41
C VAL A 83 -4.54 45.34 -6.83
N ARG A 84 -3.71 44.52 -7.47
CA ARG A 84 -2.35 44.87 -7.89
C ARG A 84 -2.23 46.12 -8.76
N PRO A 85 -3.09 46.36 -9.77
CA PRO A 85 -3.01 47.59 -10.58
C PRO A 85 -3.36 48.87 -9.81
N SER A 86 -4.05 48.76 -8.67
CA SER A 86 -4.49 49.90 -7.86
C SER A 86 -3.41 50.39 -6.87
N VAL A 87 -2.31 49.66 -6.76
CA VAL A 87 -1.19 50.04 -5.90
C VAL A 87 -0.09 50.62 -6.78
N SER A 88 -0.11 51.94 -6.96
CA SER A 88 0.96 52.67 -7.67
C SER A 88 2.17 52.81 -6.77
N GLY A 89 3.24 52.01 -7.03
CA GLY A 89 4.50 52.09 -6.28
C GLY A 89 5.12 50.70 -6.02
N ASP A 90 6.28 50.66 -5.36
CA ASP A 90 6.90 49.41 -4.89
C ASP A 90 5.90 48.59 -4.08
N VAL A 91 5.64 47.36 -4.49
CA VAL A 91 4.71 46.44 -3.82
C VAL A 91 5.25 46.16 -2.41
N PRO A 92 4.51 46.48 -1.34
CA PRO A 92 4.99 46.24 0.01
C PRO A 92 5.34 44.76 0.23
N PRO A 93 6.44 44.41 0.95
CA PRO A 93 6.85 43.04 1.20
C PRO A 93 5.74 42.11 1.73
N PRO A 94 4.72 42.57 2.51
CA PRO A 94 3.61 41.75 2.90
C PRO A 94 2.72 41.25 1.74
N LEU A 95 2.61 42.03 0.64
CA LEU A 95 1.79 41.67 -0.50
C LEU A 95 2.47 40.58 -1.38
N GLU A 96 3.80 40.69 -1.56
CA GLU A 96 4.58 39.64 -2.23
C GLU A 96 4.52 38.30 -1.47
N HIS A 97 4.51 38.34 -0.16
CA HIS A 97 4.32 37.15 0.66
C HIS A 97 2.89 36.60 0.60
N ALA A 98 1.88 37.44 0.42
CA ALA A 98 0.50 37.03 0.27
C ALA A 98 0.22 36.35 -1.09
N GLU A 99 0.90 36.76 -2.16
CA GLU A 99 0.81 36.13 -3.51
C GLU A 99 1.46 34.73 -3.54
N ARG A 100 2.52 34.50 -2.75
CA ARG A 100 3.24 33.21 -2.71
C ARG A 100 2.54 32.16 -1.83
N ARG A 101 1.80 32.57 -0.81
CA ARG A 101 1.10 31.68 0.13
C ARG A 101 0.02 30.79 -0.51
N PRO A 102 -0.85 31.27 -1.43
CA PRO A 102 -1.80 30.41 -2.11
C PRO A 102 -1.13 29.33 -2.95
N ALA A 103 -0.06 29.67 -3.67
CA ALA A 103 0.69 28.70 -4.47
C ALA A 103 1.37 27.60 -3.63
N SER A 104 1.95 27.97 -2.47
CA SER A 104 2.53 26.98 -1.55
C SER A 104 1.45 26.12 -0.89
N ALA A 105 0.28 26.71 -0.53
CA ALA A 105 -0.82 25.94 0.03
C ALA A 105 -1.46 24.98 -0.99
N ILE A 106 -1.53 25.37 -2.26
CA ILE A 106 -1.95 24.47 -3.35
C ILE A 106 -0.95 23.32 -3.48
N ALA A 107 0.36 23.62 -3.49
CA ALA A 107 1.40 22.60 -3.55
C ALA A 107 1.37 21.65 -2.33
N GLU A 108 1.11 22.16 -1.12
CA GLU A 108 0.94 21.35 0.10
C GLU A 108 -0.34 20.48 0.03
N LEU A 109 -1.45 21.00 -0.52
CA LEU A 109 -2.67 20.22 -0.75
C LEU A 109 -2.49 19.15 -1.82
N GLU A 110 -1.74 19.45 -2.87
CA GLU A 110 -1.32 18.47 -3.87
C GLU A 110 -0.39 17.42 -3.28
N GLU A 111 0.47 17.78 -2.33
CA GLU A 111 1.33 16.86 -1.61
C GLU A 111 0.53 15.93 -0.68
N LEU A 112 -0.45 16.44 0.03
CA LEU A 112 -1.41 15.65 0.81
C LEU A 112 -2.26 14.72 -0.09
N GLY A 113 -2.56 15.16 -1.32
CA GLY A 113 -3.30 14.39 -2.32
C GLY A 113 -2.48 13.29 -3.03
N ARG A 114 -1.16 13.27 -2.91
CA ARG A 114 -0.27 12.33 -3.63
C ARG A 114 -0.43 10.86 -3.19
N GLY A 115 -1.02 10.59 -2.04
CA GLY A 115 -1.28 9.22 -1.57
C GLY A 115 -2.54 8.56 -2.15
N LEU A 116 -3.15 9.11 -3.21
CA LEU A 116 -4.46 8.73 -3.68
C LEU A 116 -4.45 8.31 -5.13
N HIS A 117 -5.40 7.44 -5.45
CA HIS A 117 -5.56 6.84 -6.76
C HIS A 117 -5.52 7.91 -7.87
N PRO A 118 -4.42 8.11 -8.60
CA PRO A 118 -4.34 9.17 -9.57
C PRO A 118 -5.28 8.87 -10.75
N ARG A 119 -5.98 9.88 -11.24
CA ARG A 119 -6.69 9.79 -12.53
C ARG A 119 -5.80 9.23 -13.64
N LEU A 120 -4.51 9.47 -13.55
CA LEU A 120 -3.46 8.92 -14.41
C LEU A 120 -3.42 7.40 -14.50
N LEU A 121 -3.67 6.66 -13.42
CA LEU A 121 -3.75 5.21 -13.47
C LEU A 121 -4.90 4.75 -14.38
N SER A 122 -6.05 5.42 -14.31
CA SER A 122 -7.17 5.12 -15.20
C SER A 122 -6.94 5.54 -16.63
N GLU A 123 -6.26 6.68 -16.86
CA GLU A 123 -6.05 7.29 -18.19
C GLU A 123 -4.82 6.70 -18.90
N ARG A 124 -3.69 6.53 -18.21
CA ARG A 124 -2.38 6.14 -18.79
C ARG A 124 -1.82 4.81 -18.29
N GLY A 125 -2.53 4.16 -17.34
CA GLY A 125 -2.06 2.95 -16.70
C GLY A 125 -0.88 3.18 -15.75
N LEU A 126 -0.35 2.10 -15.21
CA LEU A 126 0.72 2.12 -14.21
C LEU A 126 2.01 2.76 -14.75
N GLU A 127 2.44 2.38 -15.95
CA GLU A 127 3.66 2.91 -16.57
C GLU A 127 3.62 4.44 -16.71
N GLY A 128 2.53 4.98 -17.28
CA GLY A 128 2.37 6.42 -17.43
C GLY A 128 2.27 7.16 -16.10
N ALA A 129 1.63 6.56 -15.09
CA ALA A 129 1.53 7.14 -13.77
C ALA A 129 2.87 7.16 -13.02
N LEU A 130 3.69 6.11 -13.16
CA LEU A 130 5.03 6.05 -12.56
C LEU A 130 6.02 6.97 -13.28
N ALA A 131 5.93 7.11 -14.60
CA ALA A 131 6.73 8.07 -15.37
C ALA A 131 6.47 9.51 -14.90
N GLU A 132 5.20 9.91 -14.76
CA GLU A 132 4.87 11.24 -14.25
C GLU A 132 5.30 11.41 -12.77
N LEU A 133 5.20 10.37 -11.96
CA LEU A 133 5.70 10.40 -10.58
C LEU A 133 7.22 10.64 -10.54
N ALA A 134 7.96 10.03 -11.45
CA ALA A 134 9.39 10.21 -11.62
C ALA A 134 9.76 11.63 -12.08
N GLU A 135 9.06 12.16 -13.09
CA GLU A 135 9.27 13.53 -13.60
C GLU A 135 9.06 14.61 -12.53
N ARG A 136 8.12 14.38 -11.62
CA ARG A 136 7.81 15.32 -10.51
C ARG A 136 8.71 15.13 -9.30
N SER A 137 9.54 14.10 -9.28
CA SER A 137 10.46 13.83 -8.17
C SER A 137 11.60 14.85 -8.11
N VAL A 138 11.99 15.25 -6.90
CA VAL A 138 13.18 16.08 -6.68
C VAL A 138 14.48 15.29 -6.82
N LEU A 139 14.40 13.97 -6.77
CA LEU A 139 15.52 13.06 -6.97
C LEU A 139 15.44 12.45 -8.38
N PRO A 140 16.57 12.16 -9.02
CA PRO A 140 16.60 11.33 -10.23
C PRO A 140 15.97 9.96 -9.97
N VAL A 141 15.03 9.56 -10.83
CA VAL A 141 14.30 8.28 -10.73
C VAL A 141 14.43 7.51 -12.02
N GLU A 142 14.92 6.28 -11.93
CA GLU A 142 14.91 5.32 -13.02
C GLU A 142 13.69 4.43 -12.85
N VAL A 143 12.84 4.31 -13.89
CA VAL A 143 11.61 3.51 -13.85
C VAL A 143 11.65 2.43 -14.92
N SER A 144 11.45 1.19 -14.53
CA SER A 144 11.26 0.03 -15.40
C SER A 144 9.93 -0.63 -15.06
N VAL A 145 9.05 -0.80 -16.06
CA VAL A 145 7.76 -1.46 -15.90
C VAL A 145 7.63 -2.53 -16.99
N ALA A 146 7.84 -3.78 -16.60
CA ALA A 146 7.69 -4.95 -17.47
C ALA A 146 6.41 -5.70 -17.12
N SER A 147 5.25 -5.03 -17.22
CA SER A 147 3.95 -5.64 -16.98
C SER A 147 2.89 -5.14 -17.95
N SER A 148 1.96 -6.02 -18.34
CA SER A 148 0.73 -5.61 -19.04
C SER A 148 -0.20 -4.89 -18.05
N ARG A 149 -1.35 -4.39 -18.56
CA ARG A 149 -2.40 -3.79 -17.74
C ARG A 149 -2.80 -4.72 -16.59
N LEU A 150 -2.74 -4.21 -15.37
CA LEU A 150 -3.06 -4.94 -14.16
C LEU A 150 -4.49 -4.61 -13.68
N ARG A 151 -4.98 -5.34 -12.68
CA ARG A 151 -6.20 -4.96 -11.97
C ARG A 151 -6.00 -3.61 -11.26
N GLU A 152 -7.05 -2.80 -11.23
CA GLU A 152 -7.00 -1.44 -10.67
C GLU A 152 -6.46 -1.40 -9.24
N GLU A 153 -6.83 -2.40 -8.42
CA GLU A 153 -6.35 -2.48 -7.04
C GLU A 153 -4.84 -2.74 -6.95
N LEU A 154 -4.28 -3.52 -7.89
CA LEU A 154 -2.84 -3.77 -7.96
C LEU A 154 -2.09 -2.55 -8.46
N GLU A 155 -2.57 -1.90 -9.54
CA GLU A 155 -1.97 -0.65 -10.05
C GLU A 155 -1.95 0.43 -8.95
N ALA A 156 -3.04 0.56 -8.20
CA ALA A 156 -3.12 1.50 -7.08
C ALA A 156 -2.14 1.16 -5.95
N ALA A 157 -1.99 -0.12 -5.61
CA ALA A 157 -1.05 -0.55 -4.58
C ALA A 157 0.40 -0.29 -4.99
N VAL A 158 0.78 -0.63 -6.23
CA VAL A 158 2.12 -0.37 -6.77
C VAL A 158 2.43 1.13 -6.77
N TYR A 159 1.51 1.94 -7.29
CA TYR A 159 1.68 3.40 -7.30
C TYR A 159 1.88 3.95 -5.88
N PHE A 160 1.10 3.45 -4.90
CA PHE A 160 1.23 3.87 -3.52
C PHE A 160 2.56 3.46 -2.91
N ILE A 161 3.06 2.25 -3.18
CA ILE A 161 4.39 1.79 -2.75
C ILE A 161 5.47 2.73 -3.30
N CYS A 162 5.44 3.01 -4.60
CA CYS A 162 6.42 3.86 -5.25
C CYS A 162 6.37 5.32 -4.73
N SER A 163 5.17 5.88 -4.57
CA SER A 163 5.00 7.25 -4.09
C SER A 163 5.49 7.44 -2.66
N GLU A 164 5.20 6.49 -1.75
CA GLU A 164 5.67 6.53 -0.37
C GLU A 164 7.19 6.32 -0.27
N ALA A 165 7.73 5.38 -1.05
CA ALA A 165 9.17 5.15 -1.12
C ALA A 165 9.94 6.40 -1.59
N LEU A 166 9.46 7.06 -2.66
CA LEU A 166 10.03 8.31 -3.15
C LEU A 166 9.95 9.44 -2.13
N ALA A 167 8.81 9.58 -1.44
CA ALA A 167 8.65 10.58 -0.39
C ALA A 167 9.62 10.33 0.78
N ASN A 168 9.83 9.06 1.16
CA ASN A 168 10.77 8.68 2.21
C ASN A 168 12.22 8.91 1.78
N ALA A 169 12.59 8.58 0.55
CA ALA A 169 13.91 8.85 0.00
C ALA A 169 14.22 10.36 0.00
N ALA A 170 13.28 11.18 -0.48
CA ALA A 170 13.45 12.64 -0.52
C ALA A 170 13.54 13.28 0.86
N LYS A 171 12.76 12.80 1.85
CA LYS A 171 12.69 13.41 3.19
C LYS A 171 13.75 12.90 4.16
N HIS A 172 14.17 11.65 4.04
CA HIS A 172 14.89 10.96 5.10
C HIS A 172 16.20 10.31 4.67
N ALA A 173 16.36 9.94 3.39
CA ALA A 173 17.48 9.10 2.98
C ALA A 173 18.75 9.88 2.64
N SER A 174 18.66 11.17 2.28
CA SER A 174 19.77 11.90 1.63
C SER A 174 20.29 11.15 0.40
N ALA A 175 19.40 10.50 -0.33
CA ALA A 175 19.69 9.72 -1.52
C ALA A 175 20.06 10.62 -2.70
N THR A 176 20.83 10.08 -3.65
CA THR A 176 21.15 10.76 -4.91
C THR A 176 20.33 10.27 -6.09
N LYS A 177 19.77 9.05 -5.98
CA LYS A 177 18.89 8.46 -6.98
C LYS A 177 17.95 7.43 -6.36
N VAL A 178 16.87 7.14 -7.08
CA VAL A 178 15.94 6.06 -6.78
C VAL A 178 15.73 5.20 -8.03
N VAL A 179 15.61 3.90 -7.85
CA VAL A 179 15.30 2.93 -8.92
C VAL A 179 13.98 2.26 -8.59
N ILE A 180 13.07 2.22 -9.55
CA ILE A 180 11.78 1.54 -9.46
C ILE A 180 11.76 0.46 -10.52
N ASP A 181 11.55 -0.79 -10.12
CA ASP A 181 11.37 -1.94 -11.01
C ASP A 181 10.04 -2.63 -10.70
N VAL A 182 9.24 -2.84 -11.74
CA VAL A 182 7.95 -3.55 -11.65
C VAL A 182 7.93 -4.62 -12.72
N ALA A 183 7.94 -5.87 -12.30
CA ALA A 183 7.96 -7.03 -13.18
C ALA A 183 6.84 -8.01 -12.84
N ALA A 184 6.22 -8.60 -13.86
CA ALA A 184 5.28 -9.71 -13.72
C ALA A 184 5.95 -11.01 -14.17
N ASP A 185 5.97 -12.01 -13.30
CA ASP A 185 6.46 -13.35 -13.62
C ASP A 185 5.44 -14.41 -13.20
N GLY A 186 4.88 -15.10 -14.18
CA GLY A 186 3.82 -16.09 -13.96
C GLY A 186 2.58 -15.48 -13.31
N ASP A 187 2.26 -15.94 -12.10
CA ASP A 187 1.09 -15.48 -11.32
C ASP A 187 1.45 -14.43 -10.26
N GLU A 188 2.66 -13.88 -10.27
CA GLU A 188 3.18 -12.96 -9.27
C GLU A 188 3.66 -11.65 -9.90
N LEU A 189 3.35 -10.53 -9.24
CA LEU A 189 3.87 -9.21 -9.53
C LEU A 189 4.92 -8.86 -8.49
N THR A 190 6.12 -8.54 -8.92
CA THR A 190 7.20 -8.04 -8.07
C THR A 190 7.35 -6.54 -8.26
N VAL A 191 7.47 -5.82 -7.17
CA VAL A 191 7.72 -4.37 -7.14
C VAL A 191 8.94 -4.12 -6.27
N GLU A 192 9.97 -3.51 -6.82
CA GLU A 192 11.18 -3.14 -6.08
C GLU A 192 11.40 -1.64 -6.20
N VAL A 193 11.62 -0.97 -5.07
CA VAL A 193 11.99 0.44 -5.02
C VAL A 193 13.22 0.57 -4.14
N GLY A 194 14.33 0.98 -4.73
CA GLY A 194 15.61 1.13 -4.06
C GLY A 194 16.12 2.56 -4.09
N ASP A 195 16.61 3.08 -2.97
CA ASP A 195 17.38 4.32 -2.89
C ASP A 195 18.82 4.04 -2.46
N ASP A 196 19.76 4.90 -2.85
CA ASP A 196 21.18 4.84 -2.51
C ASP A 196 21.53 5.69 -1.27
N GLY A 197 20.57 5.97 -0.41
CA GLY A 197 20.73 6.87 0.71
C GLY A 197 21.42 6.24 1.93
N ARG A 198 21.25 6.89 3.09
CA ARG A 198 21.90 6.49 4.34
C ARG A 198 21.31 5.22 4.98
N GLY A 199 20.16 4.74 4.53
CA GLY A 199 19.45 3.63 5.15
C GLY A 199 19.02 3.91 6.61
N GLY A 200 18.81 2.84 7.38
CA GLY A 200 18.41 2.92 8.79
C GLY A 200 16.94 3.25 9.00
N ALA A 201 16.06 2.91 8.04
CA ALA A 201 14.62 3.12 8.17
C ALA A 201 14.04 2.30 9.32
N ASP A 202 13.30 2.95 10.23
CA ASP A 202 12.58 2.28 11.32
C ASP A 202 11.22 1.79 10.84
N THR A 203 11.13 0.50 10.52
CA THR A 203 9.90 -0.16 10.07
C THR A 203 8.82 -0.24 11.15
N VAL A 204 9.19 -0.07 12.43
CA VAL A 204 8.28 -0.20 13.57
C VAL A 204 7.58 1.11 13.89
N ARG A 205 8.26 2.24 13.75
CA ARG A 205 7.74 3.56 14.15
C ARG A 205 7.12 4.37 13.00
N GLY A 206 7.39 4.04 11.75
CA GLY A 206 6.88 4.78 10.58
C GLY A 206 5.43 4.41 10.25
N SER A 207 4.50 5.38 10.29
CA SER A 207 3.10 5.16 9.88
C SER A 207 2.96 4.82 8.39
N GLY A 208 3.84 5.37 7.54
CA GLY A 208 3.85 5.13 6.09
C GLY A 208 4.19 3.68 5.74
N LEU A 209 5.30 3.17 6.27
CA LEU A 209 5.73 1.79 6.02
C LEU A 209 4.74 0.74 6.56
N ARG A 210 4.09 1.02 7.69
CA ARG A 210 2.99 0.17 8.18
C ARG A 210 1.80 0.16 7.23
N GLY A 211 1.40 1.33 6.72
CA GLY A 211 0.32 1.44 5.75
C GLY A 211 0.62 0.68 4.44
N LEU A 212 1.90 0.63 4.02
CA LEU A 212 2.35 -0.20 2.90
C LEU A 212 2.16 -1.69 3.20
N ALA A 213 2.64 -2.15 4.36
CA ALA A 213 2.54 -3.55 4.75
C ALA A 213 1.07 -4.02 4.83
N ASP A 214 0.21 -3.23 5.49
CA ASP A 214 -1.22 -3.52 5.60
C ASP A 214 -1.90 -3.63 4.23
N ARG A 215 -1.53 -2.76 3.29
CA ARG A 215 -2.09 -2.75 1.93
C ARG A 215 -1.66 -3.96 1.10
N VAL A 216 -0.36 -4.28 1.13
CA VAL A 216 0.20 -5.45 0.43
C VAL A 216 -0.41 -6.75 0.98
N GLU A 217 -0.49 -6.88 2.31
CA GLU A 217 -1.10 -8.03 2.98
C GLU A 217 -2.59 -8.18 2.66
N ALA A 218 -3.33 -7.06 2.55
CA ALA A 218 -4.75 -7.08 2.18
C ALA A 218 -5.00 -7.63 0.77
N LEU A 219 -4.02 -7.50 -0.12
CA LEU A 219 -4.04 -8.06 -1.48
C LEU A 219 -3.48 -9.48 -1.53
N GLY A 220 -3.13 -10.07 -0.38
CA GLY A 220 -2.57 -11.41 -0.27
C GLY A 220 -1.08 -11.47 -0.65
N GLY A 221 -0.40 -10.32 -0.65
CA GLY A 221 1.02 -10.20 -0.96
C GLY A 221 1.90 -10.16 0.28
N GLU A 222 3.20 -10.03 0.05
CA GLU A 222 4.26 -9.92 1.05
C GLU A 222 5.09 -8.66 0.80
N LEU A 223 5.37 -7.89 1.85
CA LEU A 223 6.24 -6.71 1.81
C LEU A 223 7.52 -6.98 2.60
N ARG A 224 8.67 -6.74 1.98
CA ARG A 224 9.98 -6.80 2.59
C ARG A 224 10.67 -5.45 2.51
N ILE A 225 11.29 -5.02 3.59
CA ILE A 225 12.03 -3.76 3.66
C ILE A 225 13.42 -4.06 4.21
N GLU A 226 14.44 -3.70 3.44
CA GLU A 226 15.84 -3.80 3.82
C GLU A 226 16.43 -2.40 3.84
N SER A 227 16.93 -1.98 5.00
CA SER A 227 17.47 -0.63 5.16
C SER A 227 18.68 -0.64 6.13
N PRO A 228 19.79 -1.27 5.71
CA PRO A 228 21.01 -1.28 6.52
C PRO A 228 21.58 0.14 6.64
N SER A 229 22.14 0.48 7.78
CA SER A 229 22.79 1.78 7.98
C SER A 229 23.93 1.98 6.98
N GLY A 230 23.87 3.05 6.20
CA GLY A 230 24.85 3.38 5.15
C GLY A 230 24.67 2.60 3.84
N GLY A 231 23.62 1.80 3.68
CA GLY A 231 23.41 0.94 2.53
C GLY A 231 22.13 1.23 1.71
N GLY A 232 21.53 2.41 1.91
CA GLY A 232 20.28 2.73 1.24
C GLY A 232 19.06 2.01 1.82
N THR A 233 17.92 2.12 1.12
CA THR A 233 16.70 1.38 1.46
C THR A 233 16.17 0.66 0.24
N LEU A 234 15.82 -0.61 0.40
CA LEU A 234 15.11 -1.41 -0.60
C LEU A 234 13.74 -1.80 -0.03
N ILE A 235 12.69 -1.43 -0.74
CA ILE A 235 11.32 -1.85 -0.48
C ILE A 235 10.95 -2.83 -1.60
N ALA A 236 10.69 -4.09 -1.26
CA ALA A 236 10.29 -5.13 -2.18
C ALA A 236 8.91 -5.67 -1.81
N ALA A 237 7.98 -5.68 -2.75
CA ALA A 237 6.65 -6.25 -2.58
C ALA A 237 6.40 -7.35 -3.62
N ARG A 238 5.74 -8.43 -3.20
CA ARG A 238 5.24 -9.50 -4.05
C ARG A 238 3.72 -9.56 -3.92
N LEU A 239 3.04 -9.53 -5.04
CA LEU A 239 1.58 -9.46 -5.10
C LEU A 239 1.04 -10.53 -6.05
N PRO A 240 0.01 -11.30 -5.67
CA PRO A 240 -0.59 -12.27 -6.57
C PRO A 240 -1.38 -11.56 -7.68
N LEU A 241 -1.20 -12.00 -8.92
CA LEU A 241 -1.90 -11.46 -10.09
C LEU A 241 -3.36 -11.93 -10.20
N ARG A 242 -3.73 -12.99 -9.48
CA ARG A 242 -5.08 -13.57 -9.47
C ARG A 242 -5.91 -13.14 -8.27
#